data_267f9a68ac36c53cc79a5549b3bd202a
#
_entry.id   267f9a68ac36c53cc79a5549b3bd202a
#
_cell.length_a   1.000
_cell.length_b   1.000
_cell.length_c   1.000
_cell.angle_alpha   90.00
_cell.angle_beta   90.00
_cell.angle_gamma   90.00
#
_symmetry.space_group_name_H-M   'P 1'
#
loop_
_entity.id
_entity.type
_entity.pdbx_description
1 polymer ?
#
loop_
_entity_poly.entity_id
_entity_poly.type
_entity_poly.pdbx_seq_one_letter_code
_entity_poly.pdbx_strand_id
1 'polypeptide(L)'
;MLEIKNLHASIAGKEILKGLNLTIREGEVHAIMGPNGAGKSTLSNVLTGHPAYTVTEGEVIFRGKNLLDMAPEIRAREGIFLSFQYPVEIPGVSVINFMRTAVNEKRQQESKSHPYSVIFEHPIFVL
;
A
#
# COMPACT_ATOMS: atom_id res chain seq x y z
N MET A 1 0.00 -2.79 13.32
CA MET A 1 -0.15 -3.44 12.03
C MET A 1 0.73 -2.82 10.94
N LEU A 2 0.79 -1.50 10.78
CA LEU A 2 1.74 -0.78 9.93
C LEU A 2 2.58 0.16 10.80
N GLU A 3 3.90 0.10 10.67
CA GLU A 3 4.84 0.96 11.37
C GLU A 3 5.82 1.58 10.39
N ILE A 4 5.89 2.90 10.38
CA ILE A 4 6.77 3.69 9.53
C ILE A 4 7.72 4.45 10.43
N LYS A 5 9.03 4.30 10.21
CA LYS A 5 10.08 4.95 10.99
C LYS A 5 11.02 5.71 10.09
N ASN A 6 11.16 7.00 10.37
CA ASN A 6 12.11 7.90 9.72
C ASN A 6 12.08 7.78 8.19
N LEU A 7 10.90 7.72 7.58
CA LEU A 7 10.75 7.48 6.15
C LEU A 7 11.10 8.73 5.36
N HIS A 8 12.11 8.61 4.51
CA HIS A 8 12.49 9.60 3.50
C HIS A 8 12.20 9.07 2.12
N ALA A 9 11.57 9.88 1.28
CA ALA A 9 11.27 9.49 -0.09
C ALA A 9 11.33 10.67 -1.05
N SER A 10 11.81 10.40 -2.26
CA SER A 10 11.98 11.37 -3.32
C SER A 10 11.25 10.95 -4.60
N ILE A 11 10.92 11.94 -5.42
CA ILE A 11 10.47 11.78 -6.80
C ILE A 11 11.27 12.72 -7.70
N ALA A 12 11.76 12.22 -8.84
CA ALA A 12 12.58 12.98 -9.79
C ALA A 12 13.75 13.75 -9.10
N GLY A 13 14.39 13.14 -8.11
CA GLY A 13 15.51 13.72 -7.36
C GLY A 13 15.12 14.75 -6.30
N LYS A 14 13.83 15.06 -6.15
CA LYS A 14 13.34 15.99 -5.12
C LYS A 14 12.80 15.20 -3.93
N GLU A 15 13.36 15.42 -2.76
CA GLU A 15 12.89 14.84 -1.51
C GLU A 15 11.53 15.46 -1.09
N ILE A 16 10.55 14.62 -0.85
CA ILE A 16 9.19 15.01 -0.45
C ILE A 16 8.90 14.57 0.98
N LEU A 17 9.17 13.29 1.31
CA LEU A 17 9.07 12.81 2.69
C LEU A 17 10.42 12.98 3.38
N LYS A 18 10.39 13.58 4.57
CA LYS A 18 11.59 14.02 5.30
C LYS A 18 11.54 13.51 6.75
N GLY A 19 11.67 12.20 6.92
CA GLY A 19 11.66 11.58 8.24
C GLY A 19 10.26 11.34 8.82
N LEU A 20 9.32 10.85 8.00
CA LEU A 20 7.96 10.55 8.46
C LEU A 20 7.96 9.37 9.42
N ASN A 21 7.25 9.57 10.55
CA ASN A 21 6.95 8.51 11.51
C ASN A 21 5.43 8.35 11.63
N LEU A 22 4.94 7.12 11.52
CA LEU A 22 3.51 6.81 11.64
C LEU A 22 3.34 5.38 12.10
N THR A 23 2.46 5.15 13.08
CA THR A 23 2.07 3.82 13.51
C THR A 23 0.56 3.68 13.40
N ILE A 24 0.09 2.65 12.69
CA ILE A 24 -1.32 2.30 12.56
C ILE A 24 -1.52 0.91 13.14
N ARG A 25 -2.37 0.82 14.17
CA ARG A 25 -2.75 -0.45 14.79
C ARG A 25 -3.92 -1.08 14.04
N GLU A 26 -4.18 -2.32 14.36
CA GLU A 26 -5.35 -3.02 13.82
C GLU A 26 -6.65 -2.36 14.29
N GLY A 27 -7.60 -2.20 13.35
CA GLY A 27 -8.89 -1.56 13.63
C GLY A 27 -8.86 -0.02 13.70
N GLU A 28 -7.69 0.62 13.57
CA GLU A 28 -7.59 2.09 13.54
C GLU A 28 -7.80 2.67 12.14
N VAL A 29 -8.45 3.84 12.09
CA VAL A 29 -8.57 4.67 10.89
C VAL A 29 -7.76 5.94 11.10
N HIS A 30 -6.79 6.20 10.23
CA HIS A 30 -5.96 7.39 10.26
C HIS A 30 -6.26 8.29 9.07
N ALA A 31 -6.64 9.55 9.35
CA ALA A 31 -6.81 10.58 8.34
C ALA A 31 -5.53 11.42 8.24
N ILE A 32 -4.92 11.45 7.06
CA ILE A 32 -3.72 12.24 6.78
C ILE A 32 -4.14 13.51 6.07
N MET A 33 -3.97 14.66 6.74
CA MET A 33 -4.34 15.97 6.23
C MET A 33 -3.12 16.87 6.07
N GLY A 34 -3.22 17.82 5.16
CA GLY A 34 -2.16 18.80 4.92
C GLY A 34 -2.38 19.55 3.60
N PRO A 35 -1.66 20.64 3.36
CA PRO A 35 -1.75 21.42 2.14
C PRO A 35 -1.31 20.59 0.91
N ASN A 36 -1.60 21.11 -0.28
CA ASN A 36 -1.11 20.51 -1.51
C ASN A 36 0.43 20.53 -1.54
N GLY A 37 1.03 19.41 -1.96
CA GLY A 37 2.48 19.24 -1.94
C GLY A 37 3.09 18.79 -0.62
N ALA A 38 2.29 18.57 0.45
CA ALA A 38 2.78 18.10 1.74
C ALA A 38 3.25 16.63 1.78
N GLY A 39 3.10 15.88 0.68
CA GLY A 39 3.56 14.49 0.59
C GLY A 39 2.49 13.43 0.84
N LYS A 40 1.20 13.79 0.97
CA LYS A 40 0.12 12.82 1.20
C LYS A 40 0.07 11.72 0.14
N SER A 41 -0.02 12.13 -1.13
CA SER A 41 -0.01 11.19 -2.27
C SER A 41 1.33 10.47 -2.44
N THR A 42 2.44 11.13 -2.05
CA THR A 42 3.76 10.50 -2.05
C THR A 42 3.80 9.32 -1.09
N LEU A 43 3.29 9.48 0.12
CA LEU A 43 3.21 8.40 1.09
C LEU A 43 2.40 7.21 0.55
N SER A 44 1.22 7.47 -0.01
CA SER A 44 0.37 6.44 -0.61
C SER A 44 1.09 5.65 -1.72
N ASN A 45 1.75 6.37 -2.62
CA ASN A 45 2.49 5.76 -3.73
C ASN A 45 3.74 4.98 -3.25
N VAL A 46 4.44 5.47 -2.24
CA VAL A 46 5.57 4.75 -1.62
C VAL A 46 5.11 3.45 -0.98
N LEU A 47 4.02 3.48 -0.22
CA LEU A 47 3.48 2.28 0.44
C LEU A 47 3.03 1.21 -0.56
N THR A 48 2.46 1.63 -1.68
CA THR A 48 2.04 0.69 -2.74
C THR A 48 3.17 0.28 -3.70
N GLY A 49 4.34 0.89 -3.57
CA GLY A 49 5.52 0.51 -4.36
C GLY A 49 5.56 1.10 -5.76
N HIS A 50 5.00 2.30 -5.94
CA HIS A 50 5.00 2.97 -7.25
C HIS A 50 6.44 3.29 -7.71
N PRO A 51 6.87 2.86 -8.91
CA PRO A 51 8.28 2.88 -9.34
C PRO A 51 8.89 4.28 -9.53
N ALA A 52 8.07 5.32 -9.65
CA ALA A 52 8.57 6.69 -9.77
C ALA A 52 9.13 7.28 -8.46
N TYR A 53 8.88 6.62 -7.33
CA TYR A 53 9.31 7.08 -6.01
C TYR A 53 10.48 6.23 -5.50
N THR A 54 11.47 6.91 -4.95
CA THR A 54 12.66 6.26 -4.37
C THR A 54 12.67 6.52 -2.87
N VAL A 55 12.70 5.46 -2.08
CA VAL A 55 12.96 5.55 -0.64
C VAL A 55 14.47 5.65 -0.45
N THR A 56 14.89 6.70 0.26
CA THR A 56 16.31 7.00 0.51
C THR A 56 16.74 6.62 1.91
N GLU A 57 15.82 6.67 2.88
CA GLU A 57 16.09 6.33 4.28
C GLU A 57 14.81 5.90 4.98
N GLY A 58 14.94 5.15 6.08
CA GLY A 58 13.85 4.70 6.93
C GLY A 58 13.37 3.30 6.64
N GLU A 59 12.39 2.86 7.41
CA GLU A 59 11.81 1.53 7.29
C GLU A 59 10.28 1.57 7.33
N VAL A 60 9.66 0.60 6.69
CA VAL A 60 8.22 0.40 6.71
C VAL A 60 7.94 -1.07 7.02
N ILE A 61 7.42 -1.34 8.20
CA ILE A 61 7.06 -2.68 8.64
C ILE A 61 5.55 -2.87 8.57
N PHE A 62 5.12 -3.86 7.83
CA PHE A 62 3.72 -4.25 7.71
C PHE A 62 3.54 -5.69 8.15
N ARG A 63 2.74 -5.92 9.19
CA ARG A 63 2.52 -7.25 9.80
C ARG A 63 3.81 -8.01 10.10
N GLY A 64 4.84 -7.29 10.58
CA GLY A 64 6.14 -7.86 10.93
C GLY A 64 7.07 -8.10 9.74
N LYS A 65 6.68 -7.74 8.52
CA LYS A 65 7.49 -7.89 7.31
C LYS A 65 7.94 -6.52 6.80
N ASN A 66 9.16 -6.43 6.26
CA ASN A 66 9.63 -5.20 5.63
C ASN A 66 8.89 -4.99 4.29
N LEU A 67 8.07 -3.94 4.24
CA LEU A 67 7.27 -3.63 3.07
C LEU A 67 8.13 -3.17 1.88
N LEU A 68 9.25 -2.49 2.16
CA LEU A 68 10.09 -1.91 1.12
C LEU A 68 10.79 -2.98 0.26
N ASP A 69 10.99 -4.18 0.81
CA ASP A 69 11.60 -5.31 0.09
C ASP A 69 10.59 -6.07 -0.80
N MET A 70 9.30 -5.71 -0.72
CA MET A 70 8.25 -6.38 -1.46
C MET A 70 7.97 -5.68 -2.78
N ALA A 71 7.81 -6.47 -3.85
CA ALA A 71 7.27 -5.99 -5.12
C ALA A 71 5.80 -5.50 -4.95
N PRO A 72 5.32 -4.55 -5.78
CA PRO A 72 3.98 -3.98 -5.65
C PRO A 72 2.85 -5.02 -5.62
N GLU A 73 2.94 -6.05 -6.45
CA GLU A 73 1.97 -7.15 -6.49
C GLU A 73 1.94 -7.97 -5.20
N ILE A 74 3.07 -8.11 -4.52
CA ILE A 74 3.15 -8.81 -3.24
C ILE A 74 2.50 -7.94 -2.15
N ARG A 75 2.76 -6.63 -2.14
CA ARG A 75 2.11 -5.70 -1.21
C ARG A 75 0.58 -5.73 -1.34
N ALA A 76 0.08 -5.77 -2.57
CA ALA A 76 -1.35 -5.90 -2.84
C ALA A 76 -1.91 -7.22 -2.30
N ARG A 77 -1.22 -8.34 -2.49
CA ARG A 77 -1.62 -9.65 -1.93
C ARG A 77 -1.60 -9.68 -0.40
N GLU A 78 -0.66 -9.00 0.22
CA GLU A 78 -0.59 -8.85 1.69
C GLU A 78 -1.72 -7.94 2.24
N GLY A 79 -2.40 -7.16 1.38
CA GLY A 79 -3.59 -6.39 1.73
C GLY A 79 -3.41 -4.87 1.71
N ILE A 80 -2.37 -4.35 1.07
CA ILE A 80 -2.20 -2.91 0.87
C ILE A 80 -2.77 -2.51 -0.49
N PHE A 81 -3.79 -1.66 -0.48
CA PHE A 81 -4.46 -1.18 -1.68
C PHE A 81 -4.47 0.34 -1.74
N LEU A 82 -4.30 0.88 -2.94
CA LEU A 82 -4.48 2.29 -3.25
C LEU A 82 -5.83 2.48 -3.94
N SER A 83 -6.65 3.39 -3.39
CA SER A 83 -7.80 3.92 -4.13
C SER A 83 -7.34 5.12 -4.96
N PHE A 84 -7.55 5.05 -6.27
CA PHE A 84 -7.14 6.12 -7.16
C PHE A 84 -8.09 7.31 -7.05
N GLN A 85 -7.56 8.54 -7.08
CA GLN A 85 -8.37 9.76 -7.10
C GLN A 85 -9.29 9.87 -8.33
N TYR A 86 -8.84 9.30 -9.44
CA TYR A 86 -9.61 9.25 -10.68
C TYR A 86 -9.76 7.80 -11.13
N PRO A 87 -10.95 7.41 -11.62
CA PRO A 87 -11.14 6.09 -12.20
C PRO A 87 -10.18 5.88 -13.37
N VAL A 88 -9.44 4.78 -13.35
CA VAL A 88 -8.57 4.37 -14.45
C VAL A 88 -9.29 3.26 -15.21
N GLU A 89 -9.60 3.52 -16.47
CA GLU A 89 -10.18 2.51 -17.35
C GLU A 89 -9.09 1.61 -17.95
N ILE A 90 -9.32 0.30 -17.90
CA ILE A 90 -8.46 -0.66 -18.57
C ILE A 90 -9.20 -1.12 -19.83
N PRO A 91 -8.79 -0.69 -21.03
CA PRO A 91 -9.50 -1.02 -22.26
C PRO A 91 -9.66 -2.54 -22.45
N GLY A 92 -10.87 -2.97 -22.75
CA GLY A 92 -11.19 -4.38 -23.01
C GLY A 92 -11.35 -5.26 -21.76
N VAL A 93 -11.23 -4.71 -20.56
CA VAL A 93 -11.42 -5.45 -19.30
C VAL A 93 -12.71 -4.98 -18.61
N SER A 94 -13.67 -5.89 -18.47
CA SER A 94 -14.89 -5.58 -17.72
C SER A 94 -14.60 -5.51 -16.21
N VAL A 95 -15.37 -4.68 -15.49
CA VAL A 95 -15.26 -4.56 -14.01
C VAL A 95 -15.40 -5.91 -13.32
N ILE A 96 -16.29 -6.77 -13.80
CA ILE A 96 -16.50 -8.12 -13.24
C ILE A 96 -15.25 -8.97 -13.40
N ASN A 97 -14.60 -8.95 -14.56
CA ASN A 97 -13.39 -9.74 -14.80
C ASN A 97 -12.22 -9.18 -13.96
N PHE A 98 -12.08 -7.86 -13.87
CA PHE A 98 -11.08 -7.23 -13.02
C PHE A 98 -11.24 -7.65 -11.56
N MET A 99 -12.44 -7.49 -11.00
CA MET A 99 -12.74 -7.86 -9.62
C MET A 99 -12.56 -9.36 -9.34
N ARG A 100 -12.98 -10.21 -10.28
CA ARG A 100 -12.79 -11.67 -10.16
C ARG A 100 -11.31 -12.04 -10.08
N THR A 101 -10.49 -11.45 -10.93
CA THR A 101 -9.04 -11.70 -10.94
C THR A 101 -8.41 -11.25 -9.63
N ALA A 102 -8.71 -10.03 -9.17
CA ALA A 102 -8.19 -9.49 -7.92
C ALA A 102 -8.56 -10.36 -6.70
N VAL A 103 -9.81 -10.80 -6.60
CA VAL A 103 -10.29 -11.67 -5.51
C VAL A 103 -9.62 -13.04 -5.58
N ASN A 104 -9.47 -13.61 -6.76
CA ASN A 104 -8.84 -14.93 -6.92
C ASN A 104 -7.36 -14.90 -6.54
N GLU A 105 -6.61 -13.87 -6.91
CA GLU A 105 -5.21 -13.69 -6.52
C GLU A 105 -5.05 -13.60 -5.00
N LYS A 106 -5.92 -12.85 -4.34
CA LYS A 106 -5.92 -12.76 -2.88
C LYS A 106 -6.23 -14.11 -2.23
N ARG A 107 -7.27 -14.81 -2.68
CA ARG A 107 -7.65 -16.14 -2.17
C ARG A 107 -6.55 -17.19 -2.35
N GLN A 108 -5.84 -17.16 -3.47
CA GLN A 108 -4.72 -18.08 -3.70
C GLN A 108 -3.57 -17.83 -2.71
N GLN A 109 -3.32 -16.58 -2.35
CA GLN A 109 -2.30 -16.23 -1.36
C GLN A 109 -2.72 -16.69 0.04
N GLU A 110 -3.97 -16.48 0.43
CA GLU A 110 -4.53 -16.90 1.71
C GLU A 110 -4.50 -18.43 1.85
N SER A 111 -4.85 -19.17 0.80
CA SER A 111 -4.79 -20.64 0.80
C SER A 111 -3.37 -21.19 0.94
N LYS A 112 -2.36 -20.46 0.45
CA LYS A 112 -0.95 -20.84 0.61
C LYS A 112 -0.41 -20.54 2.00
N SER A 113 -0.95 -19.50 2.66
CA SER A 113 -0.49 -19.07 3.99
C SER A 113 -1.19 -19.78 5.14
N HIS A 114 -2.48 -20.18 4.98
CA HIS A 114 -3.25 -20.86 6.03
C HIS A 114 -4.36 -21.72 5.41
N PRO A 115 -4.28 -23.05 5.46
CA PRO A 115 -5.30 -23.92 4.83
C PRO A 115 -6.69 -23.90 5.48
N TYR A 116 -6.89 -23.20 6.60
CA TYR A 116 -8.13 -23.22 7.36
C TYR A 116 -8.65 -21.88 7.92
N SER A 117 -8.12 -20.74 7.51
CA SER A 117 -8.60 -19.43 8.00
C SER A 117 -9.13 -18.54 6.88
N VAL A 118 -10.43 -18.58 6.65
CA VAL A 118 -11.15 -17.47 6.01
C VAL A 118 -11.35 -16.40 7.07
N ILE A 119 -10.32 -15.69 7.42
CA ILE A 119 -10.44 -14.49 8.22
C ILE A 119 -10.37 -13.32 7.24
N PHE A 120 -11.46 -12.58 7.10
CA PHE A 120 -11.47 -11.27 6.48
C PHE A 120 -10.64 -10.32 7.34
N GLU A 121 -9.32 -10.38 7.23
CA GLU A 121 -8.47 -9.34 7.77
C GLU A 121 -8.71 -8.08 6.97
N HIS A 122 -9.02 -6.99 7.64
CA HIS A 122 -9.37 -5.71 7.01
C HIS A 122 -8.21 -5.21 6.16
N PRO A 123 -8.44 -4.94 4.85
CA PRO A 123 -7.43 -4.32 4.01
C PRO A 123 -7.14 -2.90 4.49
N ILE A 124 -5.87 -2.47 4.38
CA ILE A 124 -5.55 -1.05 4.49
C ILE A 124 -5.88 -0.39 3.15
N PHE A 125 -6.83 0.53 3.17
CA PHE A 125 -7.08 1.42 2.06
C PHE A 125 -6.28 2.70 2.27
N VAL A 126 -5.45 3.04 1.30
CA VAL A 126 -4.75 4.32 1.23
C VAL A 126 -5.47 5.17 0.19
N LEU A 127 -6.10 6.25 0.64
CA LEU A 127 -6.83 7.19 -0.20
C LEU A 127 -5.95 8.38 -0.59
#